data_5dfaab4595a40f24970292442de6aed5
#
_entry.id   5dfaab4595a40f24970292442de6aed5
#
_cell.length_a   1.000
_cell.length_b   1.000
_cell.length_c   1.000
_cell.angle_alpha   90.00
_cell.angle_beta   90.00
_cell.angle_gamma   90.00
#
_symmetry.space_group_name_H-M   'P 1'
#
loop_
_entity.id
_entity.type
_entity.pdbx_description
1 polymer ?
#
loop_
_entity_poly.entity_id
_entity_poly.type
_entity_poly.pdbx_seq_one_letter_code
_entity_poly.pdbx_strand_id
1 'polypeptide(L)'
;LIINNPDQKTGEGEIWARGASIMKGYYKEPELTSEVLTHDGWFKTGDLGLFDSKGNLYIKGRLKNMILGSSGENIYPEEIESIINNFRFVIESLVIQQKGKLVAYVHMNMEELEKKYYDFKDDMTRQLEQKKEELLLELQRYVNARVSKFCQINKVVFQPVPFQKTATLKIKRYLYA
;
A
#
# COMPACT_ATOMS: atom_id res chain seq x y z
N LEU A 1 -16.26 -11.74 -13.65
CA LEU A 1 -14.87 -11.46 -13.30
C LEU A 1 -13.99 -12.65 -13.69
N ILE A 2 -12.78 -12.37 -14.14
CA ILE A 2 -11.72 -13.37 -14.36
C ILE A 2 -10.40 -12.84 -13.83
N ILE A 3 -9.45 -13.75 -13.60
CA ILE A 3 -8.04 -13.40 -13.40
C ILE A 3 -7.35 -13.59 -14.75
N ASN A 4 -6.84 -12.52 -15.32
CA ASN A 4 -6.14 -12.55 -16.61
C ASN A 4 -4.67 -12.91 -16.38
N ASN A 5 -4.14 -13.84 -17.20
CA ASN A 5 -2.77 -14.36 -17.11
C ASN A 5 -2.34 -14.71 -15.67
N PRO A 6 -3.06 -15.62 -14.98
CA PRO A 6 -2.71 -15.99 -13.62
C PRO A 6 -1.32 -16.65 -13.57
N ASP A 7 -0.54 -16.26 -12.57
CA ASP A 7 0.72 -16.93 -12.25
C ASP A 7 0.46 -18.42 -11.95
N GLN A 8 1.25 -19.30 -12.53
CA GLN A 8 1.03 -20.75 -12.45
C GLN A 8 1.18 -21.32 -11.02
N LYS A 9 1.93 -20.64 -10.15
CA LYS A 9 2.19 -21.10 -8.78
C LYS A 9 1.22 -20.48 -7.78
N THR A 10 0.94 -19.19 -7.93
CA THR A 10 0.15 -18.41 -6.94
C THR A 10 -1.31 -18.24 -7.35
N GLY A 11 -1.63 -18.35 -8.63
CA GLY A 11 -2.94 -18.03 -9.19
C GLY A 11 -3.23 -16.53 -9.26
N GLU A 12 -2.28 -15.69 -8.92
CA GLU A 12 -2.42 -14.23 -8.92
C GLU A 12 -2.31 -13.66 -10.34
N GLY A 13 -3.14 -12.68 -10.66
CA GLY A 13 -3.10 -11.99 -11.95
C GLY A 13 -4.00 -10.76 -11.94
N GLU A 14 -4.07 -10.07 -13.07
CA GLU A 14 -4.92 -8.89 -13.18
C GLU A 14 -6.40 -9.27 -13.19
N ILE A 15 -7.20 -8.59 -12.39
CA ILE A 15 -8.64 -8.77 -12.34
C ILE A 15 -9.27 -8.07 -13.55
N TRP A 16 -9.96 -8.84 -14.38
CA TRP A 16 -10.75 -8.31 -15.50
C TRP A 16 -12.24 -8.47 -15.23
N ALA A 17 -13.00 -7.44 -15.60
CA ALA A 17 -14.45 -7.40 -15.39
C ALA A 17 -15.19 -7.24 -16.72
N ARG A 18 -16.30 -7.96 -16.88
CA ARG A 18 -17.22 -7.79 -18.02
C ARG A 18 -18.67 -7.91 -17.56
N GLY A 19 -19.55 -7.06 -18.08
CA GLY A 19 -20.96 -7.07 -17.74
C GLY A 19 -21.66 -5.77 -18.15
N ALA A 20 -22.96 -5.72 -17.97
CA ALA A 20 -23.79 -4.57 -18.38
C ALA A 20 -23.48 -3.26 -17.62
N SER A 21 -22.86 -3.37 -16.43
CA SER A 21 -22.47 -2.23 -15.59
C SER A 21 -21.10 -1.65 -15.94
N ILE A 22 -20.35 -2.28 -16.86
CA ILE A 22 -19.05 -1.75 -17.27
C ILE A 22 -19.26 -0.50 -18.14
N MET A 23 -18.42 0.51 -17.92
CA MET A 23 -18.43 1.76 -18.66
C MET A 23 -18.29 1.50 -20.17
N LYS A 24 -18.82 2.39 -21.00
CA LYS A 24 -18.62 2.35 -22.47
C LYS A 24 -17.26 2.91 -22.89
N GLY A 25 -16.60 3.67 -22.00
CA GLY A 25 -15.32 4.30 -22.25
C GLY A 25 -15.19 5.64 -21.52
N TYR A 26 -14.05 6.25 -21.65
CA TYR A 26 -13.78 7.62 -21.17
C TYR A 26 -14.31 8.64 -22.17
N TYR A 27 -14.99 9.67 -21.69
CA TYR A 27 -15.62 10.68 -22.54
C TYR A 27 -14.58 11.44 -23.37
N LYS A 28 -14.70 11.38 -24.70
CA LYS A 28 -13.77 11.99 -25.68
C LYS A 28 -12.31 11.53 -25.58
N GLU A 29 -12.05 10.37 -24.95
CA GLU A 29 -10.73 9.81 -24.76
C GLU A 29 -10.66 8.37 -25.30
N PRO A 30 -10.69 8.19 -26.65
CA PRO A 30 -10.71 6.86 -27.25
C PRO A 30 -9.39 6.07 -27.00
N GLU A 31 -8.26 6.76 -26.96
CA GLU A 31 -6.95 6.12 -26.68
C GLU A 31 -6.91 5.55 -25.29
N LEU A 32 -7.22 6.35 -24.25
CA LEU A 32 -7.32 5.87 -22.87
C LEU A 32 -8.37 4.77 -22.71
N THR A 33 -9.46 4.83 -23.48
CA THR A 33 -10.46 3.78 -23.48
C THR A 33 -9.91 2.46 -24.00
N SER A 34 -9.15 2.48 -25.09
CA SER A 34 -8.55 1.28 -25.69
C SER A 34 -7.48 0.63 -24.80
N GLU A 35 -6.84 1.40 -23.94
CA GLU A 35 -5.89 0.87 -22.95
C GLU A 35 -6.56 -0.03 -21.91
N VAL A 36 -7.80 0.33 -21.50
CA VAL A 36 -8.50 -0.32 -20.37
C VAL A 36 -9.67 -1.19 -20.79
N LEU A 37 -10.21 -1.03 -22.00
CA LEU A 37 -11.29 -1.86 -22.55
C LEU A 37 -10.77 -2.66 -23.75
N THR A 38 -10.94 -3.99 -23.69
CA THR A 38 -10.64 -4.85 -24.82
C THR A 38 -11.77 -4.79 -25.85
N HIS A 39 -11.49 -5.20 -27.09
CA HIS A 39 -12.47 -5.22 -28.17
C HIS A 39 -13.70 -6.13 -27.85
N ASP A 40 -13.49 -7.20 -27.07
CA ASP A 40 -14.53 -8.15 -26.66
C ASP A 40 -15.20 -7.77 -25.33
N GLY A 41 -14.98 -6.53 -24.85
CA GLY A 41 -15.72 -5.90 -23.74
C GLY A 41 -15.22 -6.24 -22.35
N TRP A 42 -13.98 -6.72 -22.18
CA TRP A 42 -13.37 -6.82 -20.89
C TRP A 42 -12.74 -5.50 -20.44
N PHE A 43 -13.03 -5.12 -19.20
CA PHE A 43 -12.41 -3.98 -18.52
C PHE A 43 -11.23 -4.47 -17.68
N LYS A 44 -10.05 -3.98 -17.99
CA LYS A 44 -8.82 -4.17 -17.23
C LYS A 44 -8.85 -3.26 -16.02
N THR A 45 -9.04 -3.81 -14.83
CA THR A 45 -9.23 -2.98 -13.62
C THR A 45 -7.94 -2.34 -13.13
N GLY A 46 -6.79 -2.90 -13.50
CA GLY A 46 -5.48 -2.55 -12.94
C GLY A 46 -5.29 -3.03 -11.50
N ASP A 47 -6.23 -3.82 -10.97
CA ASP A 47 -6.12 -4.47 -9.67
C ASP A 47 -5.62 -5.90 -9.85
N LEU A 48 -4.76 -6.35 -8.95
CA LEU A 48 -4.27 -7.73 -8.86
C LEU A 48 -5.05 -8.52 -7.83
N GLY A 49 -5.28 -9.79 -8.11
CA GLY A 49 -5.97 -10.67 -7.18
C GLY A 49 -5.95 -12.14 -7.60
N LEU A 50 -6.63 -12.94 -6.82
CA LEU A 50 -6.81 -14.38 -7.08
C LEU A 50 -8.17 -14.84 -6.59
N PHE A 51 -8.67 -15.96 -7.11
CA PHE A 51 -9.80 -16.67 -6.55
C PHE A 51 -9.32 -17.81 -5.66
N ASP A 52 -9.98 -17.99 -4.51
CA ASP A 52 -9.79 -19.20 -3.71
C ASP A 52 -10.58 -20.40 -4.32
N SER A 53 -10.42 -21.58 -3.71
CA SER A 53 -11.11 -22.80 -4.13
C SER A 53 -12.64 -22.74 -3.99
N LYS A 54 -13.17 -21.75 -3.26
CA LYS A 54 -14.61 -21.51 -3.08
C LYS A 54 -15.15 -20.44 -4.03
N GLY A 55 -14.31 -19.85 -4.86
CA GLY A 55 -14.66 -18.76 -5.78
C GLY A 55 -14.72 -17.38 -5.14
N ASN A 56 -14.17 -17.18 -3.95
CA ASN A 56 -14.05 -15.86 -3.35
C ASN A 56 -12.87 -15.13 -3.98
N LEU A 57 -13.08 -13.86 -4.36
CA LEU A 57 -12.05 -13.00 -4.90
C LEU A 57 -11.29 -12.30 -3.78
N TYR A 58 -9.97 -12.43 -3.79
CA TYR A 58 -9.05 -11.71 -2.92
C TYR A 58 -8.28 -10.68 -3.73
N ILE A 59 -8.42 -9.40 -3.38
CA ILE A 59 -7.67 -8.29 -3.99
C ILE A 59 -6.34 -8.15 -3.25
N LYS A 60 -5.24 -8.15 -4.00
CA LYS A 60 -3.87 -8.05 -3.48
C LYS A 60 -3.34 -6.62 -3.48
N GLY A 61 -3.60 -5.87 -4.54
CA GLY A 61 -3.13 -4.51 -4.69
C GLY A 61 -3.31 -3.99 -6.10
N ARG A 62 -2.63 -2.89 -6.41
CA ARG A 62 -2.61 -2.28 -7.74
C ARG A 62 -1.44 -2.80 -8.57
N LEU A 63 -1.70 -3.17 -9.83
CA LEU A 63 -0.66 -3.58 -10.77
C LEU A 63 0.48 -2.54 -10.88
N LYS A 64 0.12 -1.25 -10.95
CA LYS A 64 1.09 -0.14 -11.04
C LYS A 64 1.92 0.09 -9.78
N ASN A 65 1.47 -0.40 -8.63
CA ASN A 65 2.14 -0.21 -7.34
C ASN A 65 2.94 -1.44 -6.92
N MET A 66 2.73 -2.57 -7.59
CA MET A 66 3.46 -3.79 -7.33
C MET A 66 4.97 -3.56 -7.47
N ILE A 67 5.71 -4.01 -6.49
CA ILE A 67 7.18 -3.94 -6.46
C ILE A 67 7.71 -5.33 -6.80
N LEU A 68 8.61 -5.40 -7.77
CA LEU A 68 9.32 -6.64 -8.05
C LEU A 68 10.50 -6.76 -7.09
N GLY A 69 10.47 -7.79 -6.24
CA GLY A 69 11.56 -8.11 -5.32
C GLY A 69 12.81 -8.58 -6.05
N SER A 70 13.95 -8.57 -5.36
CA SER A 70 15.26 -8.91 -5.93
C SER A 70 15.37 -10.35 -6.41
N SER A 71 14.55 -11.25 -5.89
CA SER A 71 14.50 -12.68 -6.30
C SER A 71 13.27 -12.99 -7.17
N GLY A 72 12.59 -11.95 -7.68
CA GLY A 72 11.45 -12.07 -8.60
C GLY A 72 10.09 -12.24 -7.92
N GLU A 73 10.00 -12.02 -6.61
CA GLU A 73 8.72 -12.06 -5.91
C GLU A 73 7.90 -10.78 -6.14
N ASN A 74 6.59 -10.94 -6.24
CA ASN A 74 5.66 -9.81 -6.25
C ASN A 74 5.43 -9.32 -4.82
N ILE A 75 5.73 -8.07 -4.58
CA ILE A 75 5.50 -7.40 -3.29
C ILE A 75 4.36 -6.40 -3.49
N TYR A 76 3.35 -6.49 -2.65
CA TYR A 76 2.18 -5.62 -2.66
C TYR A 76 2.26 -4.61 -1.51
N PRO A 77 2.67 -3.35 -1.79
CA PRO A 77 2.84 -2.33 -0.75
C PRO A 77 1.59 -2.14 0.11
N GLU A 78 0.41 -2.23 -0.50
CA GLU A 78 -0.87 -2.05 0.18
C GLU A 78 -1.12 -3.10 1.28
N GLU A 79 -0.66 -4.34 1.10
CA GLU A 79 -0.74 -5.38 2.14
C GLU A 79 0.12 -5.00 3.36
N ILE A 80 1.32 -4.51 3.12
CA ILE A 80 2.24 -4.08 4.17
C ILE A 80 1.69 -2.83 4.87
N GLU A 81 1.19 -1.85 4.11
CA GLU A 81 0.56 -0.64 4.61
C GLU A 81 -0.66 -0.93 5.47
N SER A 82 -1.46 -1.93 5.09
CA SER A 82 -2.59 -2.38 5.90
C SER A 82 -2.15 -2.86 7.28
N ILE A 83 -1.02 -3.55 7.38
CA ILE A 83 -0.45 -3.98 8.67
C ILE A 83 0.08 -2.78 9.45
N ILE A 84 0.78 -1.85 8.79
CA ILE A 84 1.32 -0.63 9.40
C ILE A 84 0.20 0.22 9.97
N ASN A 85 -0.88 0.42 9.20
CA ASN A 85 -2.01 1.28 9.59
C ASN A 85 -2.82 0.72 10.78
N ASN A 86 -2.63 -0.56 11.14
CA ASN A 86 -3.19 -1.15 12.35
C ASN A 86 -2.31 -0.93 13.60
N PHE A 87 -1.13 -0.33 13.45
CA PHE A 87 -0.29 -0.01 14.58
C PHE A 87 -0.74 1.29 15.27
N ARG A 88 -0.58 1.34 16.60
CA ARG A 88 -0.99 2.50 17.41
C ARG A 88 -0.37 3.81 16.91
N PHE A 89 -1.14 4.88 16.99
CA PHE A 89 -0.79 6.25 16.56
C PHE A 89 -0.55 6.43 15.06
N VAL A 90 -0.56 5.38 14.25
CA VAL A 90 -0.44 5.52 12.80
C VAL A 90 -1.75 6.05 12.22
N ILE A 91 -1.68 7.13 11.46
CA ILE A 91 -2.81 7.70 10.71
C ILE A 91 -2.79 7.14 9.29
N GLU A 92 -1.64 7.15 8.66
CA GLU A 92 -1.47 6.68 7.28
C GLU A 92 -0.01 6.31 7.00
N SER A 93 0.19 5.43 6.04
CA SER A 93 1.52 4.98 5.65
C SER A 93 1.67 4.84 4.14
N LEU A 94 2.91 4.83 3.69
CA LEU A 94 3.31 4.62 2.31
C LEU A 94 4.56 3.75 2.27
N VAL A 95 4.48 2.60 1.60
CA VAL A 95 5.62 1.71 1.40
C VAL A 95 6.11 1.83 -0.04
N ILE A 96 7.40 2.12 -0.20
CA ILE A 96 8.06 2.22 -1.51
C ILE A 96 9.37 1.46 -1.51
N GLN A 97 9.91 1.21 -2.70
CA GLN A 97 11.25 0.65 -2.85
C GLN A 97 12.24 1.77 -3.10
N GLN A 98 13.29 1.84 -2.28
CA GLN A 98 14.43 2.74 -2.48
C GLN A 98 15.71 1.93 -2.50
N LYS A 99 16.49 2.05 -3.57
CA LYS A 99 17.77 1.32 -3.75
C LYS A 99 17.64 -0.19 -3.48
N GLY A 100 16.55 -0.79 -3.98
CA GLY A 100 16.26 -2.22 -3.83
C GLY A 100 15.76 -2.65 -2.44
N LYS A 101 15.52 -1.72 -1.52
CA LYS A 101 15.05 -1.98 -0.15
C LYS A 101 13.67 -1.37 0.09
N LEU A 102 12.84 -2.04 0.88
CA LEU A 102 11.53 -1.50 1.28
C LEU A 102 11.69 -0.48 2.39
N VAL A 103 11.10 0.69 2.15
CA VAL A 103 11.07 1.80 3.12
C VAL A 103 9.60 2.17 3.35
N ALA A 104 9.21 2.26 4.61
CA ALA A 104 7.89 2.73 5.01
C ALA A 104 7.96 4.17 5.51
N TYR A 105 7.23 5.07 4.89
CA TYR A 105 6.95 6.40 5.42
C TYR A 105 5.67 6.34 6.23
N VAL A 106 5.67 6.91 7.43
CA VAL A 106 4.55 6.80 8.36
C VAL A 106 4.21 8.16 8.95
N HIS A 107 2.97 8.60 8.74
CA HIS A 107 2.39 9.75 9.39
C HIS A 107 1.65 9.32 10.65
N MET A 108 1.99 9.93 11.80
CA MET A 108 1.49 9.53 13.11
C MET A 108 0.71 10.67 13.77
N ASN A 109 -0.24 10.31 14.62
CA ASN A 109 -0.96 11.24 15.49
C ASN A 109 -0.08 11.68 16.66
N MET A 110 0.65 12.78 16.46
CA MET A 110 1.58 13.31 17.46
C MET A 110 0.86 13.85 18.68
N GLU A 111 -0.34 14.44 18.52
CA GLU A 111 -1.13 14.94 19.64
C GLU A 111 -1.58 13.81 20.59
N GLU A 112 -1.97 12.68 20.04
CA GLU A 112 -2.34 11.50 20.83
C GLU A 112 -1.11 10.89 21.51
N LEU A 113 0.03 10.88 20.82
CA LEU A 113 1.30 10.44 21.38
C LEU A 113 1.71 11.32 22.58
N GLU A 114 1.65 12.63 22.42
CA GLU A 114 1.92 13.60 23.47
C GLU A 114 0.99 13.36 24.67
N LYS A 115 -0.31 13.33 24.48
CA LYS A 115 -1.29 13.11 25.57
C LYS A 115 -1.05 11.81 26.34
N LYS A 116 -0.52 10.77 25.71
CA LYS A 116 -0.32 9.47 26.35
C LYS A 116 0.96 9.37 27.14
N TYR A 117 2.02 10.07 26.73
CA TYR A 117 3.36 9.88 27.29
C TYR A 117 3.86 11.10 28.09
N TYR A 118 3.08 12.20 28.17
CA TYR A 118 3.50 13.39 28.88
C TYR A 118 2.64 13.70 30.10
N ASP A 119 3.18 13.38 31.27
CA ASP A 119 2.88 14.07 32.53
C ASP A 119 3.88 15.24 32.66
N PHE A 120 3.33 16.43 32.72
CA PHE A 120 3.91 17.75 33.03
C PHE A 120 5.33 17.73 33.64
N LYS A 121 6.44 17.77 32.88
CA LYS A 121 7.77 18.20 33.35
C LYS A 121 8.72 18.66 32.24
N ASP A 122 9.65 19.54 32.61
CA ASP A 122 10.69 20.19 31.82
C ASP A 122 11.63 19.22 31.11
N ASP A 123 11.52 19.05 29.86
CA ASP A 123 12.39 18.52 28.80
C ASP A 123 11.57 17.80 27.72
N MET A 124 10.43 18.36 27.40
CA MET A 124 9.37 17.77 26.57
C MET A 124 9.84 17.36 25.17
N THR A 125 10.62 18.21 24.50
CA THR A 125 11.00 18.02 23.11
C THR A 125 11.95 16.82 22.90
N ARG A 126 12.93 16.67 23.79
CA ARG A 126 13.95 15.60 23.67
C ARG A 126 13.35 14.23 23.97
N GLN A 127 12.49 14.15 24.97
CA GLN A 127 11.81 12.90 25.31
C GLN A 127 10.82 12.48 24.19
N LEU A 128 10.14 13.45 23.55
CA LEU A 128 9.25 13.20 22.42
C LEU A 128 10.00 12.59 21.24
N GLU A 129 11.14 13.16 20.87
CA GLU A 129 11.96 12.65 19.80
C GLU A 129 12.44 11.21 20.07
N GLN A 130 12.93 10.95 21.29
CA GLN A 130 13.34 9.60 21.71
C GLN A 130 12.17 8.60 21.63
N LYS A 131 11.01 9.00 22.14
CA LYS A 131 9.82 8.14 22.11
C LYS A 131 9.32 7.86 20.69
N LYS A 132 9.37 8.85 19.83
CA LYS A 132 9.07 8.69 18.40
C LYS A 132 10.02 7.68 17.75
N GLU A 133 11.32 7.78 17.98
CA GLU A 133 12.30 6.85 17.44
C GLU A 133 12.08 5.40 17.95
N GLU A 134 11.82 5.24 19.25
CA GLU A 134 11.47 3.94 19.83
C GLU A 134 10.23 3.33 19.16
N LEU A 135 9.18 4.14 18.92
CA LEU A 135 7.96 3.68 18.26
C LEU A 135 8.18 3.28 16.81
N LEU A 136 9.02 4.00 16.07
CA LEU A 136 9.37 3.63 14.70
C LEU A 136 10.11 2.30 14.64
N LEU A 137 11.02 2.03 15.59
CA LEU A 137 11.70 0.74 15.72
C LEU A 137 10.73 -0.38 16.14
N GLU A 138 9.83 -0.09 17.08
CA GLU A 138 8.79 -1.05 17.50
C GLU A 138 7.87 -1.38 16.33
N LEU A 139 7.41 -0.37 15.57
CA LEU A 139 6.61 -0.55 14.37
C LEU A 139 7.32 -1.44 13.34
N GLN A 140 8.60 -1.18 13.07
CA GLN A 140 9.38 -2.00 12.14
C GLN A 140 9.39 -3.48 12.57
N ARG A 141 9.63 -3.76 13.85
CA ARG A 141 9.60 -5.13 14.39
C ARG A 141 8.22 -5.74 14.30
N TYR A 142 7.18 -4.96 14.63
CA TYR A 142 5.78 -5.39 14.57
C TYR A 142 5.38 -5.81 13.16
N VAL A 143 5.73 -5.03 12.13
CA VAL A 143 5.44 -5.34 10.73
C VAL A 143 6.26 -6.53 10.26
N ASN A 144 7.57 -6.52 10.51
CA ASN A 144 8.49 -7.56 10.03
C ASN A 144 8.21 -8.94 10.65
N ALA A 145 7.53 -9.01 11.79
CA ALA A 145 7.05 -10.25 12.36
C ALA A 145 5.76 -10.80 11.70
N ARG A 146 5.09 -9.99 10.87
CA ARG A 146 3.78 -10.31 10.25
C ARG A 146 3.81 -10.44 8.73
N VAL A 147 4.89 -10.05 8.12
CA VAL A 147 5.09 -10.15 6.67
C VAL A 147 6.07 -11.27 6.33
N SER A 148 6.03 -11.74 5.09
CA SER A 148 7.02 -12.70 4.57
C SER A 148 8.42 -12.07 4.52
N LYS A 149 9.45 -12.91 4.48
CA LYS A 149 10.85 -12.49 4.56
C LYS A 149 11.25 -11.47 3.48
N PHE A 150 10.71 -11.59 2.27
CA PHE A 150 10.97 -10.68 1.16
C PHE A 150 10.14 -9.37 1.23
N CYS A 151 9.10 -9.33 2.07
CA CYS A 151 8.29 -8.13 2.33
C CYS A 151 8.77 -7.33 3.55
N GLN A 152 9.88 -7.71 4.18
CA GLN A 152 10.38 -7.03 5.38
C GLN A 152 10.83 -5.61 5.07
N ILE A 153 10.43 -4.67 5.92
CA ILE A 153 10.79 -3.26 5.84
C ILE A 153 12.20 -3.09 6.39
N ASN A 154 13.06 -2.45 5.61
CA ASN A 154 14.43 -2.13 6.02
C ASN A 154 14.51 -0.87 6.90
N LYS A 155 13.60 0.07 6.69
CA LYS A 155 13.57 1.34 7.43
C LYS A 155 12.15 1.86 7.52
N VAL A 156 11.80 2.41 8.69
CA VAL A 156 10.61 3.24 8.87
C VAL A 156 11.05 4.70 9.00
N VAL A 157 10.39 5.59 8.29
CA VAL A 157 10.70 7.02 8.26
C VAL A 157 9.47 7.79 8.73
N PHE A 158 9.65 8.68 9.69
CA PHE A 158 8.59 9.56 10.12
C PHE A 158 8.26 10.59 9.05
N GLN A 159 6.97 10.71 8.72
CA GLN A 159 6.42 11.71 7.81
C GLN A 159 5.72 12.79 8.64
N PRO A 160 6.29 14.01 8.76
CA PRO A 160 5.79 15.02 9.69
C PRO A 160 4.45 15.63 9.26
N VAL A 161 4.17 15.63 7.97
CA VAL A 161 2.93 16.19 7.40
C VAL A 161 2.14 15.10 6.68
N PRO A 162 0.79 15.22 6.60
CA PRO A 162 -0.03 14.27 5.87
C PRO A 162 0.44 14.12 4.41
N PHE A 163 0.28 12.92 3.86
CA PHE A 163 0.60 12.69 2.45
C PHE A 163 -0.33 13.47 1.53
N GLN A 164 0.22 13.94 0.41
CA GLN A 164 -0.60 14.53 -0.64
C GLN A 164 -1.52 13.47 -1.27
N LYS A 165 -2.80 13.83 -1.40
CA LYS A 165 -3.84 12.90 -1.88
C LYS A 165 -4.53 13.42 -3.14
N THR A 166 -5.11 12.50 -3.87
CA THR A 166 -6.05 12.78 -4.95
C THR A 166 -7.39 13.27 -4.37
N ALA A 167 -8.29 13.77 -5.23
CA ALA A 167 -9.66 14.11 -4.83
C ALA A 167 -10.43 12.91 -4.22
N THR A 168 -10.03 11.69 -4.54
CA THR A 168 -10.59 10.44 -3.99
C THR A 168 -9.82 9.92 -2.77
N LEU A 169 -9.07 10.78 -2.08
CA LEU A 169 -8.31 10.52 -0.84
C LEU A 169 -7.21 9.46 -0.96
N LYS A 170 -6.76 9.12 -2.17
CA LYS A 170 -5.63 8.18 -2.39
C LYS A 170 -4.31 8.93 -2.36
N ILE A 171 -3.30 8.39 -1.67
CA ILE A 171 -1.94 8.96 -1.62
C ILE A 171 -1.35 9.00 -3.04
N LYS A 172 -0.80 10.15 -3.42
CA LYS A 172 -0.07 10.34 -4.69
C LYS A 172 1.33 9.75 -4.57
N ARG A 173 1.45 8.41 -4.67
CA ARG A 173 2.69 7.65 -4.48
C ARG A 173 3.86 8.19 -5.31
N TYR A 174 3.62 8.64 -6.55
CA TYR A 174 4.62 9.16 -7.48
C TYR A 174 5.37 10.41 -6.99
N LEU A 175 4.88 11.07 -5.92
CA LEU A 175 5.58 12.21 -5.31
C LEU A 175 6.65 11.77 -4.30
N TYR A 176 6.68 10.50 -3.93
CA TYR A 176 7.55 9.95 -2.87
C TYR A 176 8.46 8.82 -3.37
N ALA A 177 8.24 8.32 -4.60
CA ALA A 177 8.99 7.24 -5.23
C ALA A 177 10.30 7.71 -5.86
#